data_a5c6cb49549555c1e98f98043ef08584
#
_entry.id   a5c6cb49549555c1e98f98043ef08584
#
_cell.length_a   1.000
_cell.length_b   1.000
_cell.length_c   1.000
_cell.angle_alpha   90.00
_cell.angle_beta   90.00
_cell.angle_gamma   90.00
#
_symmetry.space_group_name_H-M   'P 1'
#
loop_
_entity.id
_entity.type
_entity.pdbx_description
1 polymer ?
#
loop_
_entity_poly.entity_id
_entity_poly.type
_entity_poly.pdbx_seq_one_letter_code
_entity_poly.pdbx_strand_id
1 'polypeptide(L)'
;MPQENRNAADVVANHVGMTFAGGHVAVADVSFAIGGGEFVAIVGPSGCGKSTLLRMIAGLMVPSGGVLRVGKGVAAGVTRRSGRIGFVFQDPRLLPWRTASQNVALPLELDRSPKMTRSSRVAQALSLVGLTEADATKTPRMLSGGMRMRVSLARALVTEPEILLLDEPFGALDDLLRQQLNDELERIWLARRPTAIFVTHNVSEAVYLAQRILVVTPSPGRITNDVVVPFEYPRRPELKGTGDFARQVGEVSAHLRRAAS
;
A
#
# COMPACT_ATOMS: atom_id res chain seq x y z
N MET A 1 22.93 -10.33 -5.15
CA MET A 1 21.82 -10.89 -4.35
C MET A 1 21.19 -9.73 -3.60
N PRO A 2 19.90 -9.39 -3.79
CA PRO A 2 19.24 -8.36 -2.98
C PRO A 2 19.27 -8.85 -1.52
N GLN A 3 19.64 -7.98 -0.59
CA GLN A 3 19.58 -8.28 0.84
C GLN A 3 18.09 -8.49 1.21
N GLU A 4 17.74 -9.72 1.57
CA GLU A 4 16.45 -10.02 2.18
C GLU A 4 16.30 -9.18 3.44
N ASN A 5 15.28 -8.33 3.47
CA ASN A 5 14.96 -7.57 4.68
C ASN A 5 14.43 -8.53 5.74
N ARG A 6 15.30 -8.92 6.69
CA ARG A 6 14.96 -9.82 7.81
C ARG A 6 13.81 -9.33 8.70
N ASN A 7 13.37 -8.09 8.51
CA ASN A 7 12.28 -7.48 9.29
C ASN A 7 10.95 -7.41 8.53
N ALA A 8 10.88 -7.82 7.27
CA ALA A 8 9.63 -7.81 6.51
C ALA A 8 8.73 -8.98 6.92
N ALA A 9 7.45 -8.71 7.18
CA ALA A 9 6.48 -9.70 7.60
C ALA A 9 5.70 -10.27 6.40
N ASP A 10 5.41 -11.57 6.41
CA ASP A 10 4.54 -12.23 5.44
C ASP A 10 3.05 -11.97 5.70
N VAL A 11 2.23 -12.15 4.67
CA VAL A 11 0.76 -12.09 4.78
C VAL A 11 0.16 -13.33 4.13
N VAL A 12 -0.62 -14.11 4.88
CA VAL A 12 -1.28 -15.31 4.38
C VAL A 12 -2.77 -15.24 4.68
N ALA A 13 -3.57 -15.35 3.64
CA ALA A 13 -5.02 -15.45 3.70
C ALA A 13 -5.44 -16.85 3.25
N ASN A 14 -6.27 -17.53 4.05
CA ASN A 14 -6.85 -18.83 3.75
C ASN A 14 -8.37 -18.73 3.86
N HIS A 15 -9.09 -18.82 2.72
CA HIS A 15 -10.54 -18.77 2.63
C HIS A 15 -11.16 -17.55 3.34
N VAL A 16 -10.49 -16.39 3.26
CA VAL A 16 -10.92 -15.16 3.94
C VAL A 16 -12.16 -14.59 3.27
N GLY A 17 -13.17 -14.30 4.08
CA GLY A 17 -14.41 -13.67 3.66
C GLY A 17 -14.80 -12.49 4.55
N MET A 18 -15.57 -11.56 3.98
CA MET A 18 -16.17 -10.45 4.71
C MET A 18 -17.59 -10.20 4.27
N THR A 19 -18.51 -10.40 5.21
CA THR A 19 -19.93 -10.08 5.08
C THR A 19 -20.30 -9.01 6.10
N PHE A 20 -20.84 -7.89 5.64
CA PHE A 20 -21.30 -6.80 6.51
C PHE A 20 -22.65 -7.11 7.15
N ALA A 21 -22.95 -6.43 8.26
CA ALA A 21 -24.29 -6.42 8.84
C ALA A 21 -25.30 -5.96 7.76
N GLY A 22 -26.29 -6.76 7.44
CA GLY A 22 -27.19 -6.52 6.31
C GLY A 22 -26.96 -7.45 5.11
N GLY A 23 -26.03 -8.41 5.23
CA GLY A 23 -25.86 -9.50 4.26
C GLY A 23 -25.02 -9.17 3.03
N HIS A 24 -24.51 -7.94 2.91
CA HIS A 24 -23.62 -7.60 1.78
C HIS A 24 -22.27 -8.29 1.90
N VAL A 25 -21.95 -9.16 0.94
CA VAL A 25 -20.67 -9.87 0.84
C VAL A 25 -19.69 -9.00 0.05
N ALA A 26 -18.71 -8.42 0.73
CA ALA A 26 -17.69 -7.59 0.09
C ALA A 26 -16.52 -8.40 -0.44
N VAL A 27 -16.08 -9.43 0.31
CA VAL A 27 -14.99 -10.34 -0.04
C VAL A 27 -15.47 -11.77 0.18
N ALA A 28 -15.27 -12.64 -0.79
CA ALA A 28 -15.72 -14.02 -0.72
C ALA A 28 -14.61 -15.00 -1.06
N ASP A 29 -14.23 -15.81 -0.09
CA ASP A 29 -13.34 -16.97 -0.25
C ASP A 29 -11.98 -16.59 -0.91
N VAL A 30 -11.27 -15.63 -0.33
CA VAL A 30 -10.00 -15.15 -0.83
C VAL A 30 -8.85 -15.91 -0.17
N SER A 31 -7.96 -16.50 -0.99
CA SER A 31 -6.75 -17.20 -0.54
C SER A 31 -5.54 -16.70 -1.30
N PHE A 32 -4.49 -16.30 -0.59
CA PHE A 32 -3.19 -15.88 -1.16
C PHE A 32 -2.09 -15.94 -0.10
N ALA A 33 -0.85 -15.93 -0.56
CA ALA A 33 0.33 -15.74 0.28
C ALA A 33 1.23 -14.67 -0.34
N ILE A 34 1.70 -13.74 0.50
CA ILE A 34 2.65 -12.68 0.14
C ILE A 34 3.88 -12.86 1.02
N GLY A 35 5.03 -13.01 0.39
CA GLY A 35 6.31 -13.18 1.08
C GLY A 35 6.82 -11.89 1.72
N GLY A 36 7.65 -12.03 2.76
CA GLY A 36 8.30 -10.88 3.39
C GLY A 36 9.18 -10.10 2.39
N GLY A 37 8.96 -8.78 2.30
CA GLY A 37 9.69 -7.90 1.37
C GLY A 37 9.19 -7.91 -0.07
N GLU A 38 8.10 -8.60 -0.37
CA GLU A 38 7.46 -8.62 -1.68
C GLU A 38 6.61 -7.37 -1.91
N PHE A 39 6.57 -6.86 -3.15
CA PHE A 39 5.66 -5.80 -3.59
C PHE A 39 4.54 -6.44 -4.43
N VAL A 40 3.35 -6.49 -3.89
CA VAL A 40 2.17 -7.08 -4.57
C VAL A 40 1.13 -6.00 -4.83
N ALA A 41 0.62 -5.95 -6.05
CA ALA A 41 -0.54 -5.12 -6.37
C ALA A 41 -1.83 -5.93 -6.34
N ILE A 42 -2.92 -5.30 -5.93
CA ILE A 42 -4.28 -5.84 -6.01
C ILE A 42 -5.07 -4.94 -6.96
N VAL A 43 -5.50 -5.50 -8.08
CA VAL A 43 -6.27 -4.76 -9.09
C VAL A 43 -7.68 -5.33 -9.24
N GLY A 44 -8.63 -4.45 -9.50
CA GLY A 44 -10.05 -4.82 -9.66
C GLY A 44 -10.92 -3.57 -9.77
N PRO A 45 -12.20 -3.71 -10.18
CA PRO A 45 -13.12 -2.60 -10.30
C PRO A 45 -13.40 -1.90 -8.94
N SER A 46 -13.93 -0.69 -8.99
CA SER A 46 -14.35 0.02 -7.79
C SER A 46 -15.45 -0.75 -7.04
N GLY A 47 -15.39 -0.75 -5.71
CA GLY A 47 -16.37 -1.45 -4.88
C GLY A 47 -16.18 -2.97 -4.76
N CYS A 48 -15.17 -3.59 -5.37
CA CYS A 48 -14.97 -5.05 -5.31
C CYS A 48 -14.32 -5.57 -4.01
N GLY A 49 -14.17 -4.74 -2.97
CA GLY A 49 -13.66 -5.19 -1.66
C GLY A 49 -12.17 -5.03 -1.43
N LYS A 50 -11.37 -4.44 -2.34
CA LYS A 50 -9.92 -4.23 -2.19
C LYS A 50 -9.55 -3.48 -0.90
N SER A 51 -10.17 -2.33 -0.66
CA SER A 51 -9.96 -1.54 0.56
C SER A 51 -10.43 -2.27 1.82
N THR A 52 -11.46 -3.11 1.71
CA THR A 52 -11.92 -3.98 2.80
C THR A 52 -10.85 -5.01 3.13
N LEU A 53 -10.25 -5.64 2.12
CA LEU A 53 -9.15 -6.60 2.29
C LEU A 53 -7.94 -5.94 2.96
N LEU A 54 -7.54 -4.74 2.50
CA LEU A 54 -6.45 -3.98 3.15
C LEU A 54 -6.76 -3.67 4.63
N ARG A 55 -8.00 -3.27 4.94
CA ARG A 55 -8.40 -2.99 6.33
C ARG A 55 -8.38 -4.25 7.19
N MET A 56 -8.73 -5.42 6.63
CA MET A 56 -8.60 -6.69 7.35
C MET A 56 -7.12 -7.01 7.61
N ILE A 57 -6.23 -6.85 6.63
CA ILE A 57 -4.78 -7.03 6.80
C ILE A 57 -4.22 -6.06 7.85
N ALA A 58 -4.69 -4.82 7.86
CA ALA A 58 -4.32 -3.81 8.87
C ALA A 58 -4.85 -4.12 10.28
N GLY A 59 -5.74 -5.12 10.43
CA GLY A 59 -6.42 -5.41 11.69
C GLY A 59 -7.46 -4.35 12.11
N LEU A 60 -7.88 -3.52 11.16
CA LEU A 60 -8.95 -2.53 11.36
C LEU A 60 -10.36 -3.14 11.21
N MET A 61 -10.42 -4.33 10.61
CA MET A 61 -11.64 -5.12 10.45
C MET A 61 -11.33 -6.59 10.72
N VAL A 62 -12.28 -7.31 11.28
CA VAL A 62 -12.18 -8.75 11.53
C VAL A 62 -12.85 -9.48 10.38
N PRO A 63 -12.21 -10.45 9.73
CA PRO A 63 -12.85 -11.30 8.72
C PRO A 63 -14.09 -12.00 9.29
N SER A 64 -15.15 -12.15 8.47
CA SER A 64 -16.33 -12.92 8.85
C SER A 64 -16.12 -14.43 8.76
N GLY A 65 -15.08 -14.87 8.03
CA GLY A 65 -14.70 -16.28 7.86
C GLY A 65 -13.27 -16.41 7.35
N GLY A 66 -12.74 -17.63 7.45
CA GLY A 66 -11.38 -17.93 7.06
C GLY A 66 -10.33 -17.52 8.09
N VAL A 67 -9.06 -17.60 7.71
CA VAL A 67 -7.91 -17.25 8.56
C VAL A 67 -7.01 -16.28 7.82
N LEU A 68 -6.74 -15.13 8.46
CA LEU A 68 -5.79 -14.14 7.98
C LEU A 68 -4.63 -14.03 8.97
N ARG A 69 -3.42 -14.33 8.50
CA ARG A 69 -2.18 -14.23 9.27
C ARG A 69 -1.32 -13.11 8.72
N VAL A 70 -0.78 -12.29 9.62
CA VAL A 70 0.08 -11.15 9.31
C VAL A 70 1.33 -11.24 10.17
N GLY A 71 2.47 -11.53 9.56
CA GLY A 71 3.71 -11.84 10.25
C GLY A 71 3.54 -13.03 11.19
N LYS A 72 4.07 -12.94 12.41
CA LYS A 72 3.95 -13.99 13.43
C LYS A 72 2.60 -14.01 14.15
N GLY A 73 1.67 -13.11 13.78
CA GLY A 73 0.36 -12.97 14.41
C GLY A 73 -0.78 -13.43 13.51
N VAL A 74 -1.93 -13.72 14.11
CA VAL A 74 -3.20 -13.96 13.41
C VAL A 74 -4.00 -12.68 13.47
N ALA A 75 -4.44 -12.14 12.32
CA ALA A 75 -5.24 -10.92 12.26
C ALA A 75 -6.72 -11.13 12.60
N ALA A 76 -7.09 -12.26 13.19
CA ALA A 76 -8.44 -12.53 13.65
C ALA A 76 -8.55 -12.22 15.13
N GLY A 77 -9.39 -11.24 15.50
CA GLY A 77 -9.74 -10.96 16.89
C GLY A 77 -8.65 -10.32 17.75
N VAL A 78 -7.85 -9.54 17.20
CA VAL A 78 -6.62 -8.91 17.57
C VAL A 78 -6.47 -8.28 18.93
N THR A 79 -5.47 -8.71 19.65
CA THR A 79 -4.80 -7.86 20.64
C THR A 79 -3.26 -7.93 20.64
N ARG A 80 -2.65 -8.66 19.74
CA ARG A 80 -1.18 -8.65 19.61
C ARG A 80 -0.76 -8.56 18.16
N ARG A 81 -0.41 -7.35 17.74
CA ARG A 81 0.30 -7.09 16.49
C ARG A 81 1.70 -7.66 16.59
N SER A 82 2.02 -8.64 15.78
CA SER A 82 3.40 -8.89 15.45
C SER A 82 3.70 -8.15 14.16
N GLY A 83 4.38 -7.04 14.25
CA GLY A 83 4.79 -6.25 13.13
C GLY A 83 4.17 -4.85 13.09
N ARG A 84 4.96 -3.88 12.65
CA ARG A 84 4.53 -2.50 12.44
C ARG A 84 3.92 -2.38 11.04
N ILE A 85 2.69 -1.88 10.97
CA ILE A 85 1.99 -1.65 9.71
C ILE A 85 1.91 -0.16 9.44
N GLY A 86 2.43 0.28 8.28
CA GLY A 86 2.18 1.58 7.71
C GLY A 86 0.96 1.53 6.79
N PHE A 87 0.01 2.45 6.95
CA PHE A 87 -1.17 2.53 6.10
C PHE A 87 -1.27 3.90 5.44
N VAL A 88 -1.33 3.93 4.10
CA VAL A 88 -1.59 5.11 3.29
C VAL A 88 -2.98 4.97 2.70
N PHE A 89 -3.88 5.88 3.08
CA PHE A 89 -5.26 5.93 2.59
C PHE A 89 -5.35 6.70 1.28
N GLN A 90 -6.39 6.45 0.50
CA GLN A 90 -6.74 7.20 -0.71
C GLN A 90 -6.87 8.71 -0.45
N ASP A 91 -7.56 9.10 0.64
CA ASP A 91 -7.49 10.45 1.19
C ASP A 91 -6.35 10.49 2.22
N PRO A 92 -5.39 11.44 2.14
CA PRO A 92 -4.25 11.55 3.05
C PRO A 92 -4.60 11.61 4.55
N ARG A 93 -5.82 12.00 4.91
CA ARG A 93 -6.34 12.07 6.29
C ARG A 93 -5.37 12.74 7.25
N LEU A 94 -4.83 13.89 6.83
CA LEU A 94 -3.97 14.69 7.67
C LEU A 94 -4.81 15.48 8.68
N LEU A 95 -4.28 15.62 9.90
CA LEU A 95 -4.89 16.46 10.92
C LEU A 95 -4.75 17.93 10.51
N PRO A 96 -5.85 18.66 10.23
CA PRO A 96 -5.79 19.97 9.59
C PRO A 96 -5.19 21.09 10.46
N TRP A 97 -5.14 20.87 11.79
CA TRP A 97 -4.54 21.79 12.76
C TRP A 97 -3.07 21.51 13.07
N ARG A 98 -2.50 20.45 12.46
CA ARG A 98 -1.08 20.08 12.61
C ARG A 98 -0.30 20.45 11.36
N THR A 99 0.97 20.80 11.55
CA THR A 99 1.92 20.95 10.42
C THR A 99 2.23 19.60 9.78
N ALA A 100 2.93 19.59 8.63
CA ALA A 100 3.39 18.37 7.98
C ALA A 100 4.28 17.54 8.93
N SER A 101 5.26 18.17 9.58
CA SER A 101 6.13 17.47 10.54
C SER A 101 5.36 16.90 11.74
N GLN A 102 4.38 17.63 12.27
CA GLN A 102 3.54 17.15 13.35
C GLN A 102 2.61 16.00 12.93
N ASN A 103 2.12 16.01 11.69
CA ASN A 103 1.37 14.87 11.13
C ASN A 103 2.25 13.63 11.02
N VAL A 104 3.48 13.77 10.53
CA VAL A 104 4.45 12.66 10.41
C VAL A 104 4.87 12.16 11.80
N ALA A 105 5.00 13.04 12.80
CA ALA A 105 5.38 12.66 14.15
C ALA A 105 4.30 11.86 14.91
N LEU A 106 3.04 11.94 14.50
CA LEU A 106 1.89 11.37 15.21
C LEU A 106 2.05 9.90 15.63
N PRO A 107 2.47 8.97 14.76
CA PRO A 107 2.65 7.57 15.16
C PRO A 107 3.71 7.41 16.27
N LEU A 108 4.80 8.16 16.18
CA LEU A 108 5.87 8.12 17.19
C LEU A 108 5.45 8.76 18.53
N GLU A 109 4.51 9.71 18.50
CA GLU A 109 3.91 10.27 19.72
C GLU A 109 3.04 9.23 20.42
N LEU A 110 2.26 8.47 19.66
CA LEU A 110 1.41 7.40 20.18
C LEU A 110 2.23 6.25 20.75
N ASP A 111 3.37 5.93 20.15
CA ASP A 111 4.33 4.93 20.65
C ASP A 111 5.20 5.44 21.81
N ARG A 112 4.98 6.68 22.28
CA ARG A 112 5.74 7.32 23.37
C ARG A 112 7.25 7.37 23.13
N SER A 113 7.67 7.42 21.88
CA SER A 113 9.09 7.52 21.50
C SER A 113 9.74 8.79 22.08
N PRO A 114 11.00 8.78 22.50
CA PRO A 114 11.71 9.95 23.02
C PRO A 114 11.73 11.11 22.03
N LYS A 115 11.59 12.35 22.52
CA LYS A 115 11.44 13.56 21.68
C LYS A 115 12.61 13.76 20.70
N MET A 116 13.86 13.53 21.13
CA MET A 116 15.05 13.65 20.27
C MET A 116 15.02 12.65 19.11
N THR A 117 14.68 11.39 19.39
CA THR A 117 14.55 10.35 18.38
C THR A 117 13.42 10.67 17.39
N ARG A 118 12.31 11.25 17.86
CA ARG A 118 11.19 11.68 17.00
C ARG A 118 11.62 12.71 15.98
N SER A 119 12.31 13.78 16.40
CA SER A 119 12.71 14.87 15.51
C SER A 119 13.60 14.37 14.37
N SER A 120 14.59 13.54 14.68
CA SER A 120 15.48 12.95 13.67
C SER A 120 14.72 12.04 12.69
N ARG A 121 13.86 11.14 13.19
CA ARG A 121 13.07 10.24 12.32
C ARG A 121 12.08 10.99 11.43
N VAL A 122 11.44 12.04 11.96
CA VAL A 122 10.52 12.88 11.19
C VAL A 122 11.25 13.61 10.07
N ALA A 123 12.42 14.21 10.35
CA ALA A 123 13.23 14.87 9.32
C ALA A 123 13.67 13.88 8.22
N GLN A 124 14.11 12.69 8.61
CA GLN A 124 14.49 11.63 7.66
C GLN A 124 13.29 11.17 6.81
N ALA A 125 12.10 10.98 7.41
CA ALA A 125 10.92 10.55 6.69
C ALA A 125 10.43 11.61 5.70
N LEU A 126 10.47 12.90 6.07
CA LEU A 126 10.14 14.01 5.17
C LEU A 126 11.13 14.11 4.01
N SER A 127 12.44 14.04 4.29
CA SER A 127 13.47 14.02 3.26
C SER A 127 13.33 12.84 2.30
N LEU A 128 12.98 11.65 2.82
CA LEU A 128 12.79 10.43 2.02
C LEU A 128 11.70 10.60 0.95
N VAL A 129 10.64 11.36 1.24
CA VAL A 129 9.54 11.67 0.32
C VAL A 129 9.73 13.01 -0.40
N GLY A 130 10.93 13.58 -0.40
CA GLY A 130 11.26 14.80 -1.14
C GLY A 130 10.59 16.07 -0.62
N LEU A 131 10.22 16.15 0.67
CA LEU A 131 9.71 17.35 1.31
C LEU A 131 10.85 18.11 2.02
N THR A 132 10.85 19.43 1.87
CA THR A 132 11.84 20.35 2.45
C THR A 132 11.51 20.73 3.90
N GLU A 133 12.48 21.33 4.61
CA GLU A 133 12.24 21.89 5.94
C GLU A 133 11.17 23.00 5.92
N ALA A 134 11.11 23.80 4.86
CA ALA A 134 10.08 24.81 4.67
C ALA A 134 8.68 24.17 4.55
N ASP A 135 8.57 23.00 3.89
CA ASP A 135 7.32 22.26 3.77
C ASP A 135 6.90 21.62 5.10
N ALA A 136 7.86 21.23 5.92
CA ALA A 136 7.62 20.64 7.23
C ALA A 136 6.79 21.51 8.17
N THR A 137 6.86 22.83 8.02
CA THR A 137 6.14 23.83 8.84
C THR A 137 4.74 24.14 8.34
N LYS A 138 4.40 23.75 7.10
CA LYS A 138 3.10 24.03 6.48
C LYS A 138 2.00 23.14 7.06
N THR A 139 0.79 23.72 7.18
CA THR A 139 -0.43 22.93 7.49
C THR A 139 -1.00 22.31 6.22
N PRO A 140 -1.88 21.32 6.29
CA PRO A 140 -2.45 20.66 5.12
C PRO A 140 -3.12 21.58 4.11
N ARG A 141 -3.69 22.70 4.56
CA ARG A 141 -4.30 23.73 3.69
C ARG A 141 -3.28 24.46 2.80
N MET A 142 -2.02 24.50 3.21
CA MET A 142 -0.92 25.18 2.49
C MET A 142 -0.16 24.22 1.56
N LEU A 143 -0.56 22.94 1.51
CA LEU A 143 0.09 21.89 0.73
C LEU A 143 -0.74 21.56 -0.52
N SER A 144 -0.07 21.28 -1.65
CA SER A 144 -0.71 20.71 -2.84
C SER A 144 -1.24 19.27 -2.55
N GLY A 145 -2.06 18.73 -3.45
CA GLY A 145 -2.56 17.35 -3.34
C GLY A 145 -1.44 16.33 -3.23
N GLY A 146 -0.44 16.44 -4.10
CA GLY A 146 0.73 15.57 -4.08
C GLY A 146 1.57 15.72 -2.81
N MET A 147 1.78 16.95 -2.33
CA MET A 147 2.49 17.17 -1.07
C MET A 147 1.74 16.58 0.13
N ARG A 148 0.41 16.68 0.17
CA ARG A 148 -0.39 16.02 1.22
C ARG A 148 -0.21 14.49 1.17
N MET A 149 -0.17 13.90 -0.04
CA MET A 149 0.07 12.46 -0.20
C MET A 149 1.48 12.08 0.26
N ARG A 150 2.52 12.87 -0.06
CA ARG A 150 3.88 12.68 0.42
C ARG A 150 3.95 12.73 1.97
N VAL A 151 3.26 13.67 2.61
CA VAL A 151 3.15 13.71 4.09
C VAL A 151 2.48 12.45 4.64
N SER A 152 1.42 11.95 4.00
CA SER A 152 0.76 10.69 4.39
C SER A 152 1.70 9.49 4.26
N LEU A 153 2.47 9.43 3.17
CA LEU A 153 3.48 8.39 2.96
C LEU A 153 4.61 8.47 4.01
N ALA A 154 5.15 9.67 4.27
CA ALA A 154 6.15 9.89 5.33
C ALA A 154 5.63 9.46 6.70
N ARG A 155 4.36 9.77 7.03
CA ARG A 155 3.72 9.35 8.27
C ARG A 155 3.61 7.82 8.38
N ALA A 156 3.33 7.13 7.29
CA ALA A 156 3.29 5.66 7.28
C ALA A 156 4.69 5.05 7.45
N LEU A 157 5.74 5.70 6.90
CA LEU A 157 7.11 5.20 6.88
C LEU A 157 7.91 5.54 8.14
N VAL A 158 7.51 6.55 8.92
CA VAL A 158 8.29 7.06 10.08
C VAL A 158 8.51 6.02 11.18
N THR A 159 7.62 5.02 11.28
CA THR A 159 7.72 3.90 12.21
C THR A 159 8.56 2.74 11.68
N GLU A 160 9.12 2.86 10.48
CA GLU A 160 9.85 1.78 9.80
C GLU A 160 9.00 0.50 9.75
N PRO A 161 7.88 0.52 9.01
CA PRO A 161 6.93 -0.57 9.02
C PRO A 161 7.51 -1.83 8.37
N GLU A 162 7.09 -2.98 8.86
CA GLU A 162 7.36 -4.30 8.26
C GLU A 162 6.44 -4.56 7.06
N ILE A 163 5.24 -3.96 7.10
CA ILE A 163 4.23 -4.03 6.05
C ILE A 163 3.75 -2.62 5.71
N LEU A 164 3.73 -2.28 4.43
CA LEU A 164 3.20 -1.02 3.88
C LEU A 164 1.95 -1.31 3.06
N LEU A 165 0.82 -0.80 3.52
CA LEU A 165 -0.48 -0.90 2.86
C LEU A 165 -0.81 0.43 2.19
N LEU A 166 -1.15 0.39 0.88
CA LEU A 166 -1.41 1.56 0.06
C LEU A 166 -2.78 1.38 -0.64
N ASP A 167 -3.76 2.16 -0.21
CA ASP A 167 -5.15 2.08 -0.70
C ASP A 167 -5.39 3.19 -1.72
N GLU A 168 -5.24 2.93 -3.02
CA GLU A 168 -5.40 3.87 -4.15
C GLU A 168 -4.71 5.23 -3.92
N PRO A 169 -3.44 5.29 -3.48
CA PRO A 169 -2.84 6.51 -2.97
C PRO A 169 -2.71 7.62 -4.02
N PHE A 170 -2.72 7.26 -5.31
CA PHE A 170 -2.50 8.20 -6.40
C PHE A 170 -3.74 8.42 -7.28
N GLY A 171 -4.89 7.82 -6.93
CA GLY A 171 -6.10 7.83 -7.74
C GLY A 171 -6.69 9.22 -8.04
N ALA A 172 -6.47 10.19 -7.15
CA ALA A 172 -6.99 11.56 -7.28
C ALA A 172 -5.98 12.57 -7.87
N LEU A 173 -4.81 12.09 -8.37
CA LEU A 173 -3.75 12.93 -8.89
C LEU A 173 -3.73 12.93 -10.42
N ASP A 174 -3.22 14.03 -11.01
CA ASP A 174 -2.95 14.09 -12.45
C ASP A 174 -1.87 13.10 -12.87
N ASP A 175 -1.82 12.77 -14.16
CA ASP A 175 -0.98 11.70 -14.69
C ASP A 175 0.52 11.94 -14.50
N LEU A 176 0.98 13.20 -14.65
CA LEU A 176 2.39 13.54 -14.51
C LEU A 176 2.86 13.38 -13.06
N LEU A 177 2.10 13.91 -12.13
CA LEU A 177 2.39 13.81 -10.70
C LEU A 177 2.30 12.35 -10.22
N ARG A 178 1.33 11.60 -10.73
CA ARG A 178 1.18 10.16 -10.46
C ARG A 178 2.41 9.37 -10.89
N GLN A 179 2.96 9.63 -12.08
CA GLN A 179 4.18 8.99 -12.55
C GLN A 179 5.37 9.29 -11.64
N GLN A 180 5.56 10.56 -11.27
CA GLN A 180 6.65 10.95 -10.37
C GLN A 180 6.54 10.26 -9.00
N LEU A 181 5.33 10.14 -8.46
CA LEU A 181 5.10 9.47 -7.17
C LEU A 181 5.27 7.95 -7.26
N ASN A 182 4.98 7.33 -8.40
CA ASN A 182 5.28 5.92 -8.63
C ASN A 182 6.79 5.66 -8.61
N ASP A 183 7.58 6.48 -9.32
CA ASP A 183 9.05 6.36 -9.36
C ASP A 183 9.63 6.58 -7.95
N GLU A 184 9.09 7.55 -7.21
CA GLU A 184 9.48 7.82 -5.83
C GLU A 184 9.11 6.67 -4.88
N LEU A 185 7.92 6.09 -5.00
CA LEU A 185 7.47 4.95 -4.20
C LEU A 185 8.35 3.73 -4.44
N GLU A 186 8.70 3.44 -5.70
CA GLU A 186 9.65 2.37 -6.04
C GLU A 186 11.00 2.59 -5.35
N ARG A 187 11.58 3.80 -5.48
CA ARG A 187 12.86 4.17 -4.84
C ARG A 187 12.80 3.99 -3.33
N ILE A 188 11.72 4.45 -2.69
CA ILE A 188 11.51 4.32 -1.24
C ILE A 188 11.40 2.85 -0.83
N TRP A 189 10.64 2.06 -1.58
CA TRP A 189 10.48 0.65 -1.30
C TRP A 189 11.80 -0.11 -1.47
N LEU A 190 12.55 0.15 -2.53
CA LEU A 190 13.86 -0.47 -2.77
C LEU A 190 14.87 -0.20 -1.64
N ALA A 191 14.80 0.98 -1.01
CA ALA A 191 15.72 1.35 0.07
C ALA A 191 15.48 0.56 1.37
N ARG A 192 14.26 0.09 1.63
CA ARG A 192 13.88 -0.55 2.90
C ARG A 192 13.22 -1.92 2.76
N ARG A 193 12.67 -2.24 1.60
CA ARG A 193 12.01 -3.50 1.27
C ARG A 193 10.99 -3.99 2.32
N PRO A 194 10.06 -3.15 2.82
CA PRO A 194 8.91 -3.68 3.56
C PRO A 194 8.06 -4.55 2.64
N THR A 195 7.26 -5.46 3.17
CA THR A 195 6.20 -6.09 2.39
C THR A 195 5.19 -5.02 1.99
N ALA A 196 4.99 -4.80 0.69
CA ALA A 196 4.11 -3.76 0.18
C ALA A 196 2.87 -4.37 -0.50
N ILE A 197 1.69 -3.89 -0.12
CA ILE A 197 0.42 -4.24 -0.75
C ILE A 197 -0.22 -2.97 -1.28
N PHE A 198 -0.29 -2.87 -2.60
CA PHE A 198 -0.71 -1.69 -3.33
C PHE A 198 -2.04 -1.94 -4.04
N VAL A 199 -3.08 -1.28 -3.61
CA VAL A 199 -4.39 -1.32 -4.26
C VAL A 199 -4.48 -0.20 -5.28
N THR A 200 -4.85 -0.54 -6.51
CA THR A 200 -5.12 0.43 -7.57
C THR A 200 -6.15 -0.13 -8.55
N HIS A 201 -6.83 0.76 -9.26
CA HIS A 201 -7.62 0.42 -10.47
C HIS A 201 -6.81 0.64 -11.76
N ASN A 202 -5.60 1.20 -11.66
CA ASN A 202 -4.71 1.46 -12.80
C ASN A 202 -3.74 0.29 -13.02
N VAL A 203 -3.97 -0.48 -14.08
CA VAL A 203 -3.14 -1.65 -14.44
C VAL A 203 -1.69 -1.25 -14.73
N SER A 204 -1.47 -0.11 -15.37
CA SER A 204 -0.11 0.36 -15.68
C SER A 204 0.71 0.64 -14.41
N GLU A 205 0.09 1.22 -13.36
CA GLU A 205 0.75 1.38 -12.05
C GLU A 205 1.10 0.03 -11.42
N ALA A 206 0.15 -0.91 -11.44
CA ALA A 206 0.37 -2.24 -10.89
C ALA A 206 1.53 -2.96 -11.59
N VAL A 207 1.57 -2.94 -12.93
CA VAL A 207 2.65 -3.52 -13.72
C VAL A 207 3.98 -2.78 -13.49
N TYR A 208 3.94 -1.45 -13.26
CA TYR A 208 5.16 -0.68 -13.04
C TYR A 208 5.75 -0.88 -11.64
N LEU A 209 4.93 -1.09 -10.62
CA LEU A 209 5.40 -1.12 -9.22
C LEU A 209 5.54 -2.54 -8.66
N ALA A 210 4.69 -3.49 -9.04
CA ALA A 210 4.59 -4.76 -8.35
C ALA A 210 5.43 -5.88 -8.98
N GLN A 211 5.84 -6.84 -8.18
CA GLN A 211 6.42 -8.12 -8.61
C GLN A 211 5.33 -9.12 -9.01
N ARG A 212 4.16 -9.00 -8.35
CA ARG A 212 2.98 -9.83 -8.60
C ARG A 212 1.72 -8.99 -8.54
N ILE A 213 0.72 -9.41 -9.31
CA ILE A 213 -0.58 -8.73 -9.39
C ILE A 213 -1.69 -9.73 -9.13
N LEU A 214 -2.44 -9.49 -8.06
CA LEU A 214 -3.66 -10.24 -7.76
C LEU A 214 -4.84 -9.54 -8.42
N VAL A 215 -5.53 -10.26 -9.33
CA VAL A 215 -6.71 -9.76 -10.02
C VAL A 215 -7.96 -10.16 -9.28
N VAL A 216 -8.81 -9.17 -8.95
CA VAL A 216 -10.03 -9.36 -8.15
C VAL A 216 -11.28 -9.12 -8.99
N THR A 217 -12.28 -10.02 -8.86
CA THR A 217 -13.60 -9.91 -9.51
C THR A 217 -14.39 -8.71 -9.00
N PRO A 218 -15.44 -8.25 -9.71
CA PRO A 218 -16.51 -7.43 -9.12
C PRO A 218 -17.10 -8.07 -7.87
N SER A 219 -17.88 -7.29 -7.10
CA SER A 219 -18.51 -7.76 -5.85
C SER A 219 -19.38 -9.00 -6.05
N PRO A 220 -19.19 -10.05 -5.21
CA PRO A 220 -18.21 -10.17 -4.15
C PRO A 220 -16.78 -10.41 -4.68
N GLY A 221 -15.80 -9.69 -4.11
CA GLY A 221 -14.41 -9.79 -4.53
C GLY A 221 -13.83 -11.20 -4.31
N ARG A 222 -13.33 -11.81 -5.38
CA ARG A 222 -12.58 -13.06 -5.38
C ARG A 222 -11.28 -12.87 -6.15
N ILE A 223 -10.20 -13.52 -5.75
CA ILE A 223 -8.98 -13.54 -6.56
C ILE A 223 -9.15 -14.59 -7.66
N THR A 224 -9.02 -14.15 -8.92
CA THR A 224 -9.11 -15.03 -10.08
C THR A 224 -7.76 -15.34 -10.71
N ASN A 225 -6.83 -14.43 -10.61
CA ASN A 225 -5.51 -14.59 -11.20
C ASN A 225 -4.44 -14.01 -10.28
N ASP A 226 -3.28 -14.64 -10.32
CA ASP A 226 -2.03 -14.22 -9.67
C ASP A 226 -0.98 -14.15 -10.78
N VAL A 227 -0.65 -12.92 -11.20
CA VAL A 227 0.17 -12.65 -12.39
C VAL A 227 1.55 -12.18 -11.96
N VAL A 228 2.60 -12.89 -12.36
CA VAL A 228 3.99 -12.47 -12.13
C VAL A 228 4.36 -11.37 -13.13
N VAL A 229 5.01 -10.32 -12.65
CA VAL A 229 5.53 -9.23 -13.47
C VAL A 229 7.02 -9.48 -13.73
N PRO A 230 7.44 -9.70 -14.99
CA PRO A 230 8.78 -10.18 -15.32
C PRO A 230 9.84 -9.08 -15.41
N PHE A 231 9.57 -7.88 -14.86
CA PHE A 231 10.50 -6.75 -14.94
C PHE A 231 11.31 -6.63 -13.66
N GLU A 232 12.64 -6.58 -13.83
CA GLU A 232 13.58 -6.39 -12.72
C GLU A 232 13.58 -4.94 -12.19
N TYR A 233 14.04 -4.77 -10.98
CA TYR A 233 14.27 -3.46 -10.35
C TYR A 233 15.75 -3.04 -10.42
N PRO A 234 16.04 -1.72 -10.43
CA PRO A 234 15.09 -0.60 -10.51
C PRO A 234 14.48 -0.47 -11.90
N ARG A 235 13.18 -0.12 -11.93
CA ARG A 235 12.44 0.09 -13.19
C ARG A 235 12.58 1.55 -13.63
N ARG A 236 13.10 1.74 -14.80
CA ARG A 236 13.25 3.09 -15.36
C ARG A 236 11.96 3.55 -16.01
N PRO A 237 11.66 4.87 -16.03
CA PRO A 237 10.46 5.42 -16.69
C PRO A 237 10.28 4.98 -18.14
N GLU A 238 11.40 4.77 -18.87
CA GLU A 238 11.42 4.33 -20.26
C GLU A 238 10.79 2.94 -20.46
N LEU A 239 10.76 2.11 -19.41
CA LEU A 239 10.10 0.80 -19.44
C LEU A 239 8.64 0.93 -19.91
N LYS A 240 7.94 1.98 -19.50
CA LYS A 240 6.53 2.22 -19.88
C LYS A 240 6.32 2.41 -21.37
N GLY A 241 7.38 2.80 -22.12
CA GLY A 241 7.38 2.95 -23.58
C GLY A 241 7.69 1.67 -24.36
N THR A 242 7.97 0.55 -23.69
CA THR A 242 8.35 -0.69 -24.34
C THR A 242 7.15 -1.55 -24.74
N GLY A 243 7.32 -2.33 -25.83
CA GLY A 243 6.29 -3.28 -26.26
C GLY A 243 6.02 -4.39 -25.25
N ASP A 244 7.03 -4.80 -24.46
CA ASP A 244 6.89 -5.83 -23.43
C ASP A 244 6.03 -5.32 -22.27
N PHE A 245 6.20 -4.06 -21.86
CA PHE A 245 5.34 -3.42 -20.86
C PHE A 245 3.89 -3.32 -21.34
N ALA A 246 3.67 -2.87 -22.59
CA ALA A 246 2.34 -2.79 -23.17
C ALA A 246 1.66 -4.17 -23.24
N ARG A 247 2.42 -5.22 -23.57
CA ARG A 247 1.92 -6.61 -23.58
C ARG A 247 1.49 -7.06 -22.20
N GLN A 248 2.30 -6.82 -21.16
CA GLN A 248 1.99 -7.19 -19.78
C GLN A 248 0.76 -6.43 -19.25
N VAL A 249 0.63 -5.13 -19.54
CA VAL A 249 -0.57 -4.34 -19.24
C VAL A 249 -1.80 -4.91 -19.96
N GLY A 250 -1.65 -5.32 -21.23
CA GLY A 250 -2.70 -5.94 -22.03
C GLY A 250 -3.17 -7.27 -21.43
N GLU A 251 -2.25 -8.12 -20.98
CA GLU A 251 -2.53 -9.40 -20.31
C GLU A 251 -3.34 -9.21 -19.04
N VAL A 252 -2.86 -8.39 -18.10
CA VAL A 252 -3.56 -8.10 -16.84
C VAL A 252 -4.94 -7.49 -17.11
N SER A 253 -5.04 -6.57 -18.08
CA SER A 253 -6.31 -5.96 -18.49
C SER A 253 -7.28 -7.00 -19.08
N ALA A 254 -6.78 -8.01 -19.78
CA ALA A 254 -7.62 -9.11 -20.29
C ALA A 254 -8.16 -9.99 -19.15
N HIS A 255 -7.35 -10.26 -18.11
CA HIS A 255 -7.82 -10.96 -16.91
C HIS A 255 -8.93 -10.17 -16.20
N LEU A 256 -8.76 -8.85 -16.03
CA LEU A 256 -9.78 -7.99 -15.44
C LEU A 256 -11.10 -8.00 -16.21
N ARG A 257 -11.06 -7.94 -17.55
CA ARG A 257 -12.27 -8.01 -18.39
C ARG A 257 -12.99 -9.35 -18.23
N ARG A 258 -12.26 -10.48 -18.24
CA ARG A 258 -12.84 -11.81 -18.01
C ARG A 258 -13.43 -11.98 -16.61
N ALA A 259 -12.81 -11.38 -15.61
CA ALA A 259 -13.31 -11.40 -14.23
C ALA A 259 -14.59 -10.58 -14.05
N ALA A 260 -14.87 -9.63 -14.96
CA ALA A 260 -16.05 -8.77 -14.93
C ALA A 260 -17.24 -9.32 -15.75
N SER A 261 -16.99 -10.35 -16.58
CA SER A 261 -18.02 -11.09 -17.35
C SER A 261 -18.62 -12.23 -16.54
#